data_46904cf641fec4e9748122fa0bef9298
#
_entry.id   46904cf641fec4e9748122fa0bef9298
#
_cell.length_a   1.000
_cell.length_b   1.000
_cell.length_c   1.000
_cell.angle_alpha   90.00
_cell.angle_beta   90.00
_cell.angle_gamma   90.00
#
_symmetry.space_group_name_H-M   'P 1'
#
loop_
_entity.id
_entity.type
_entity.pdbx_description
1 polymer ?
#
loop_
_entity_poly.entity_id
_entity_poly.type
_entity_poly.pdbx_seq_one_letter_code
_entity_poly.pdbx_strand_id
1 'polypeptide(L)'
;MKKPFLLLFFAVITATTFAQREFTYTQDDTTYTMKRYVFMLLNSGETKIKDSLEAAKYQEMHLAHLNKLAESGKLVVAGPFENGGEHRGLLIFDVETVEEALTLEGEDPSVKSGRLKMEAFYWWGAKGTVIN
;
A
#
# COMPACT_ATOMS: atom_id res chain seq x y z
N MET A 1 -59.42 27.39 6.02
CA MET A 1 -58.55 26.47 6.77
C MET A 1 -57.33 26.17 5.93
N LYS A 2 -56.15 26.64 6.32
CA LYS A 2 -54.89 26.35 5.64
C LYS A 2 -54.37 25.02 6.19
N LYS A 3 -54.25 23.98 5.31
CA LYS A 3 -53.61 22.70 5.70
C LYS A 3 -52.12 22.88 5.80
N PRO A 4 -51.47 22.43 6.88
CA PRO A 4 -49.99 22.48 6.95
C PRO A 4 -49.43 21.43 5.98
N PHE A 5 -48.58 21.90 5.08
CA PHE A 5 -47.79 21.06 4.18
C PHE A 5 -46.58 20.50 4.98
N LEU A 6 -46.70 19.22 5.37
CA LEU A 6 -45.63 18.52 6.09
C LEU A 6 -44.52 18.16 5.09
N LEU A 7 -43.47 18.96 5.06
CA LEU A 7 -42.24 18.66 4.31
C LEU A 7 -41.52 17.51 5.03
N LEU A 8 -41.64 16.29 4.49
CA LEU A 8 -40.89 15.14 4.92
C LEU A 8 -39.47 15.31 4.41
N PHE A 9 -38.52 15.71 5.30
CA PHE A 9 -37.13 15.79 5.02
C PHE A 9 -36.58 14.36 5.00
N PHE A 10 -36.39 13.79 3.82
CA PHE A 10 -35.75 12.50 3.63
C PHE A 10 -34.22 12.70 3.81
N ALA A 11 -33.70 12.46 5.02
CA ALA A 11 -32.27 12.41 5.27
C ALA A 11 -31.70 11.18 4.56
N VAL A 12 -31.05 11.40 3.42
CA VAL A 12 -30.27 10.37 2.75
C VAL A 12 -29.03 10.13 3.60
N ILE A 13 -29.09 9.10 4.47
CA ILE A 13 -27.90 8.61 5.17
C ILE A 13 -27.07 7.87 4.13
N THR A 14 -26.06 8.54 3.57
CA THR A 14 -25.01 7.88 2.80
C THR A 14 -24.16 7.06 3.76
N ALA A 15 -24.53 5.79 3.95
CA ALA A 15 -23.67 4.83 4.62
C ALA A 15 -22.44 4.63 3.72
N THR A 16 -21.29 5.21 4.10
CA THR A 16 -20.00 4.83 3.54
C THR A 16 -19.72 3.40 4.00
N THR A 17 -20.02 2.42 3.15
CA THR A 17 -19.63 1.04 3.38
C THR A 17 -18.12 0.97 3.24
N PHE A 18 -17.40 1.03 4.37
CA PHE A 18 -16.00 0.60 4.38
C PHE A 18 -15.97 -0.86 3.97
N ALA A 19 -15.32 -1.16 2.85
CA ALA A 19 -15.16 -2.53 2.39
C ALA A 19 -14.46 -3.32 3.50
N GLN A 20 -15.04 -4.47 3.89
CA GLN A 20 -14.51 -5.32 4.95
C GLN A 20 -13.06 -5.71 4.62
N ARG A 21 -12.11 -5.36 5.49
CA ARG A 21 -10.69 -5.65 5.32
C ARG A 21 -10.23 -6.92 6.00
N GLU A 22 -11.07 -7.56 6.81
CA GLU A 22 -10.74 -8.80 7.51
C GLU A 22 -11.89 -9.79 7.41
N PHE A 23 -11.57 -11.07 7.33
CA PHE A 23 -12.50 -12.19 7.48
C PHE A 23 -11.78 -13.39 8.10
N THR A 24 -12.55 -14.29 8.73
CA THR A 24 -12.01 -15.54 9.27
C THR A 24 -12.19 -16.68 8.27
N TYR A 25 -11.23 -17.56 8.24
CA TYR A 25 -11.20 -18.77 7.44
C TYR A 25 -10.67 -19.92 8.28
N THR A 26 -11.37 -21.05 8.29
CA THR A 26 -10.98 -22.25 9.05
C THR A 26 -10.67 -23.40 8.11
N GLN A 27 -9.52 -24.01 8.31
CA GLN A 27 -9.08 -25.22 7.62
C GLN A 27 -8.39 -26.16 8.63
N ASP A 28 -8.73 -27.44 8.62
CA ASP A 28 -8.13 -28.47 9.47
C ASP A 28 -8.03 -28.04 10.96
N ASP A 29 -9.15 -27.60 11.54
CA ASP A 29 -9.29 -27.12 12.92
C ASP A 29 -8.45 -25.87 13.27
N THR A 30 -7.81 -25.22 12.27
CA THR A 30 -7.08 -23.98 12.46
C THR A 30 -7.86 -22.81 11.86
N THR A 31 -8.10 -21.77 12.66
CA THR A 31 -8.77 -20.55 12.22
C THR A 31 -7.74 -19.46 11.93
N TYR A 32 -7.77 -18.94 10.71
CA TYR A 32 -6.95 -17.82 10.26
C TYR A 32 -7.79 -16.56 10.16
N THR A 33 -7.23 -15.44 10.57
CA THR A 33 -7.78 -14.13 10.23
C THR A 33 -7.09 -13.62 8.98
N MET A 34 -7.84 -13.56 7.88
CA MET A 34 -7.34 -13.00 6.63
C MET A 34 -7.54 -11.50 6.63
N LYS A 35 -6.52 -10.75 6.26
CA LYS A 35 -6.54 -9.30 6.17
C LYS A 35 -6.13 -8.84 4.78
N ARG A 36 -6.84 -7.83 4.25
CA ARG A 36 -6.51 -7.21 2.98
C ARG A 36 -5.42 -6.15 3.18
N TYR A 37 -4.34 -6.34 2.47
CA TYR A 37 -3.21 -5.42 2.35
C TYR A 37 -3.12 -4.88 0.92
N VAL A 38 -2.23 -3.94 0.69
CA VAL A 38 -1.79 -3.57 -0.65
C VAL A 38 -0.38 -4.13 -0.87
N PHE A 39 -0.26 -5.00 -1.85
CA PHE A 39 1.00 -5.52 -2.36
C PHE A 39 1.50 -4.60 -3.47
N MET A 40 2.76 -4.18 -3.40
CA MET A 40 3.37 -3.31 -4.40
C MET A 40 4.68 -3.89 -4.90
N LEU A 41 4.82 -3.91 -6.22
CA LEU A 41 6.08 -4.12 -6.90
C LEU A 41 6.72 -2.77 -7.21
N LEU A 42 7.98 -2.63 -6.84
CA LEU A 42 8.85 -1.57 -7.34
C LEU A 42 9.61 -2.12 -8.53
N ASN A 43 9.32 -1.56 -9.69
CA ASN A 43 9.92 -1.96 -10.95
C ASN A 43 10.98 -0.96 -11.40
N SER A 44 11.88 -1.39 -12.26
CA SER A 44 12.88 -0.53 -12.89
C SER A 44 12.18 0.54 -13.74
N GLY A 45 12.41 1.82 -13.44
CA GLY A 45 11.84 2.95 -14.18
C GLY A 45 12.64 3.32 -15.43
N GLU A 46 12.17 4.35 -16.13
CA GLU A 46 12.77 4.85 -17.37
C GLU A 46 14.12 5.57 -17.13
N THR A 47 14.27 6.21 -15.97
CA THR A 47 15.48 6.96 -15.63
C THR A 47 16.58 6.04 -15.15
N LYS A 48 17.72 6.06 -15.83
CA LYS A 48 18.94 5.32 -15.47
C LYS A 48 20.01 6.29 -14.99
N ILE A 49 20.38 6.18 -13.72
CA ILE A 49 21.44 6.98 -13.12
C ILE A 49 22.76 6.24 -13.32
N LYS A 50 23.65 6.83 -14.13
CA LYS A 50 24.95 6.23 -14.48
C LYS A 50 26.04 6.54 -13.45
N ASP A 51 25.94 7.70 -12.80
CA ASP A 51 26.88 8.09 -11.74
C ASP A 51 26.62 7.29 -10.47
N SER A 52 27.66 6.62 -9.97
CA SER A 52 27.55 5.73 -8.80
C SER A 52 27.28 6.47 -7.49
N LEU A 53 27.81 7.68 -7.33
CA LEU A 53 27.58 8.50 -6.14
C LEU A 53 26.16 9.04 -6.12
N GLU A 54 25.65 9.48 -7.25
CA GLU A 54 24.26 9.91 -7.39
C GLU A 54 23.30 8.74 -7.16
N ALA A 55 23.58 7.56 -7.71
CA ALA A 55 22.79 6.35 -7.48
C ALA A 55 22.77 5.95 -6.00
N ALA A 56 23.89 6.02 -5.30
CA ALA A 56 23.98 5.75 -3.88
C ALA A 56 23.16 6.75 -3.05
N LYS A 57 23.15 8.03 -3.43
CA LYS A 57 22.32 9.06 -2.78
C LYS A 57 20.82 8.76 -2.92
N TYR A 58 20.37 8.39 -4.11
CA TYR A 58 18.97 7.98 -4.31
C TYR A 58 18.62 6.74 -3.50
N GLN A 59 19.53 5.77 -3.38
CA GLN A 59 19.32 4.60 -2.55
C GLN A 59 19.18 4.96 -1.06
N GLU A 60 20.01 5.86 -0.57
CA GLU A 60 19.91 6.36 0.82
C GLU A 60 18.57 7.05 1.07
N MET A 61 18.14 7.94 0.19
CA MET A 61 16.86 8.64 0.29
C MET A 61 15.68 7.67 0.21
N HIS A 62 15.73 6.65 -0.65
CA HIS A 62 14.76 5.58 -0.75
C HIS A 62 14.62 4.82 0.56
N LEU A 63 15.72 4.35 1.13
CA LEU A 63 15.72 3.62 2.41
C LEU A 63 15.19 4.49 3.56
N ALA A 64 15.54 5.78 3.61
CA ALA A 64 15.00 6.71 4.59
C ALA A 64 13.49 6.89 4.46
N HIS A 65 12.97 6.95 3.24
CA HIS A 65 11.54 7.01 2.96
C HIS A 65 10.81 5.73 3.44
N LEU A 66 11.33 4.53 3.10
CA LEU A 66 10.75 3.27 3.55
C LEU A 66 10.77 3.13 5.08
N ASN A 67 11.84 3.54 5.74
CA ASN A 67 11.93 3.54 7.21
C ASN A 67 10.86 4.43 7.84
N LYS A 68 10.64 5.63 7.30
CA LYS A 68 9.57 6.53 7.75
C LYS A 68 8.19 5.89 7.62
N LEU A 69 7.91 5.21 6.52
CA LEU A 69 6.65 4.51 6.31
C LEU A 69 6.50 3.31 7.26
N ALA A 70 7.57 2.57 7.53
CA ALA A 70 7.58 1.47 8.49
C ALA A 70 7.34 1.96 9.93
N GLU A 71 7.98 3.06 10.35
CA GLU A 71 7.77 3.69 11.66
C GLU A 71 6.33 4.17 11.85
N SER A 72 5.66 4.60 10.79
CA SER A 72 4.24 4.98 10.81
C SER A 72 3.29 3.78 10.92
N GLY A 73 3.79 2.54 10.79
CA GLY A 73 3.00 1.30 10.75
C GLY A 73 2.27 1.05 9.42
N LYS A 74 2.44 1.91 8.43
CA LYS A 74 1.78 1.76 7.12
C LYS A 74 2.50 0.79 6.19
N LEU A 75 3.83 0.70 6.27
CA LEU A 75 4.63 -0.28 5.57
C LEU A 75 4.98 -1.43 6.52
N VAL A 76 4.55 -2.66 6.20
CA VAL A 76 4.70 -3.82 7.09
C VAL A 76 5.71 -4.84 6.59
N VAL A 77 5.99 -4.88 5.30
CA VAL A 77 7.04 -5.70 4.69
C VAL A 77 7.71 -4.90 3.59
N ALA A 78 9.03 -4.96 3.53
CA ALA A 78 9.83 -4.40 2.44
C ALA A 78 11.08 -5.26 2.20
N GLY A 79 11.45 -5.44 0.95
CA GLY A 79 12.67 -6.13 0.59
C GLY A 79 13.01 -6.03 -0.89
N PRO A 80 14.30 -6.05 -1.23
CA PRO A 80 14.76 -6.10 -2.62
C PRO A 80 14.64 -7.50 -3.20
N PHE A 81 14.44 -7.58 -4.53
CA PHE A 81 14.66 -8.83 -5.26
C PHE A 81 16.17 -9.02 -5.53
N GLU A 82 16.60 -10.27 -5.47
CA GLU A 82 17.98 -10.64 -5.79
C GLU A 82 18.25 -10.44 -7.29
N ASN A 83 19.50 -10.13 -7.63
CA ASN A 83 20.02 -10.07 -9.00
C ASN A 83 19.47 -8.98 -9.93
N GLY A 84 18.72 -8.03 -9.42
CA GLY A 84 18.20 -6.92 -10.23
C GLY A 84 17.20 -7.37 -11.31
N GLY A 85 17.10 -6.64 -12.37
CA GLY A 85 16.13 -6.88 -13.45
C GLY A 85 14.95 -5.91 -13.39
N GLU A 86 13.83 -6.29 -14.01
CA GLU A 86 12.61 -5.45 -14.03
C GLU A 86 12.04 -5.25 -12.63
N HIS A 87 11.91 -6.31 -11.85
CA HIS A 87 11.42 -6.23 -10.48
C HIS A 87 12.57 -5.91 -9.53
N ARG A 88 12.46 -4.78 -8.83
CA ARG A 88 13.50 -4.26 -7.95
C ARG A 88 13.23 -4.54 -6.48
N GLY A 89 11.99 -4.46 -6.06
CA GLY A 89 11.60 -4.67 -4.68
C GLY A 89 10.12 -4.97 -4.51
N LEU A 90 9.78 -5.47 -3.34
CA LEU A 90 8.44 -5.78 -2.89
C LEU A 90 8.14 -4.98 -1.64
N LEU A 91 6.97 -4.37 -1.59
CA LEU A 91 6.42 -3.69 -0.43
C LEU A 91 5.03 -4.24 -0.11
N ILE A 92 4.71 -4.37 1.17
CA ILE A 92 3.35 -4.67 1.63
C ILE A 92 2.91 -3.55 2.57
N PHE A 93 1.79 -2.91 2.22
CA PHE A 93 1.19 -1.83 2.99
C PHE A 93 -0.04 -2.27 3.74
N ASP A 94 -0.15 -1.84 4.99
CA ASP A 94 -1.36 -1.93 5.80
C ASP A 94 -2.15 -0.62 5.69
N VAL A 95 -2.81 -0.43 4.57
CA VAL A 95 -3.62 0.75 4.22
C VAL A 95 -4.96 0.34 3.62
N GLU A 96 -5.90 1.28 3.55
CA GLU A 96 -7.27 1.00 3.10
C GLU A 96 -7.37 0.77 1.58
N THR A 97 -6.61 1.53 0.79
CA THR A 97 -6.75 1.52 -0.67
C THR A 97 -5.40 1.45 -1.38
N VAL A 98 -5.44 0.95 -2.63
CA VAL A 98 -4.30 0.98 -3.54
C VAL A 98 -3.84 2.42 -3.79
N GLU A 99 -4.78 3.35 -3.91
CA GLU A 99 -4.51 4.77 -4.14
C GLU A 99 -3.75 5.40 -2.97
N GLU A 100 -4.06 5.01 -1.73
CA GLU A 100 -3.31 5.46 -0.55
C GLU A 100 -1.85 4.96 -0.61
N ALA A 101 -1.64 3.68 -0.91
CA ALA A 101 -0.29 3.13 -1.05
C ALA A 101 0.50 3.82 -2.16
N LEU A 102 -0.11 4.04 -3.33
CA LEU A 102 0.51 4.76 -4.45
C LEU A 102 0.86 6.20 -4.08
N THR A 103 0.01 6.89 -3.32
CA THR A 103 0.27 8.25 -2.85
C THR A 103 1.46 8.27 -1.87
N LEU A 104 1.51 7.34 -0.92
CA LEU A 104 2.58 7.26 0.06
C LEU A 104 3.93 6.96 -0.59
N GLU A 105 4.00 5.94 -1.43
CA GLU A 105 5.25 5.55 -2.09
C GLU A 105 5.61 6.51 -3.22
N GLY A 106 4.65 7.20 -3.80
CA GLY A 106 4.88 8.27 -4.78
C GLY A 106 5.73 9.43 -4.27
N GLU A 107 5.85 9.59 -2.95
CA GLU A 107 6.73 10.57 -2.31
C GLU A 107 8.21 10.13 -2.25
N ASP A 108 8.50 8.87 -2.56
CA ASP A 108 9.88 8.36 -2.65
C ASP A 108 10.66 9.11 -3.74
N PRO A 109 11.83 9.68 -3.42
CA PRO A 109 12.68 10.35 -4.41
C PRO A 109 13.06 9.44 -5.59
N SER A 110 13.20 8.13 -5.39
CA SER A 110 13.47 7.18 -6.47
C SER A 110 12.28 6.98 -7.40
N VAL A 111 11.05 7.12 -6.90
CA VAL A 111 9.83 7.10 -7.71
C VAL A 111 9.65 8.45 -8.42
N LYS A 112 9.80 9.56 -7.70
CA LYS A 112 9.67 10.93 -8.26
C LYS A 112 10.66 11.19 -9.40
N SER A 113 11.88 10.66 -9.29
CA SER A 113 12.91 10.79 -10.34
C SER A 113 12.68 9.90 -11.57
N GLY A 114 11.73 8.97 -11.53
CA GLY A 114 11.52 7.98 -12.57
C GLY A 114 12.51 6.81 -12.55
N ARG A 115 13.35 6.70 -11.51
CA ARG A 115 14.27 5.57 -11.32
C ARG A 115 13.52 4.28 -11.01
N LEU A 116 12.44 4.38 -10.25
CA LEU A 116 11.49 3.32 -9.93
C LEU A 116 10.10 3.67 -10.43
N LYS A 117 9.34 2.66 -10.81
CA LYS A 117 7.90 2.74 -11.09
C LYS A 117 7.15 1.74 -10.22
N MET A 118 5.91 2.05 -9.90
CA MET A 118 5.07 1.29 -8.97
C MET A 118 4.01 0.51 -9.70
N GLU A 119 3.73 -0.70 -9.21
CA GLU A 119 2.60 -1.52 -9.61
C GLU A 119 1.99 -2.10 -8.34
N ALA A 120 0.69 -1.85 -8.08
CA ALA A 120 0.07 -2.16 -6.81
C ALA A 120 -1.26 -2.89 -6.96
N PHE A 121 -1.54 -3.83 -6.03
CA PHE A 121 -2.68 -4.73 -6.03
C PHE A 121 -3.22 -4.93 -4.63
N TYR A 122 -4.51 -5.21 -4.51
CA TYR A 122 -5.03 -5.79 -3.28
C TYR A 122 -4.56 -7.24 -3.12
N TRP A 123 -4.13 -7.58 -1.92
CA TRP A 123 -3.67 -8.90 -1.57
C TRP A 123 -4.20 -9.33 -0.20
N TRP A 124 -4.69 -10.56 -0.11
CA TRP A 124 -5.17 -11.14 1.14
C TRP A 124 -4.10 -12.04 1.74
N GLY A 125 -3.66 -11.72 2.95
CA GLY A 125 -2.69 -12.50 3.71
C GLY A 125 -3.23 -12.89 5.08
N ALA A 126 -2.70 -13.97 5.66
CA ALA A 126 -3.00 -14.35 7.04
C ALA A 126 -2.37 -13.34 7.99
N LYS A 127 -3.20 -12.68 8.82
CA LYS A 127 -2.76 -11.69 9.80
C LYS A 127 -1.84 -12.34 10.82
N GLY A 128 -0.72 -11.69 11.12
CA GLY A 128 0.27 -12.20 12.06
C GLY A 128 1.25 -13.22 11.49
N THR A 129 1.25 -13.46 10.17
CA THR A 129 2.28 -14.28 9.52
C THR A 129 3.65 -13.65 9.74
N VAL A 130 4.59 -14.46 10.19
CA VAL A 130 6.00 -14.06 10.40
C VAL A 130 6.86 -14.71 9.32
N ILE A 131 7.75 -13.93 8.74
CA ILE A 131 8.80 -14.41 7.83
C ILE A 131 10.01 -14.71 8.70
N ASN A 132 10.38 -16.00 8.81
CA ASN A 132 11.50 -16.48 9.62
C ASN A 132 12.77 -16.65 8.77
#